data_fbbd41baf9d688d96a33207289e9af7a
#
_entry.id   fbbd41baf9d688d96a33207289e9af7a
#
_cell.length_a   1.000
_cell.length_b   1.000
_cell.length_c   1.000
_cell.angle_alpha   90.00
_cell.angle_beta   90.00
_cell.angle_gamma   90.00
#
_symmetry.space_group_name_H-M   'P 1'
#
loop_
_entity.id
_entity.type
_entity.pdbx_description
1 polymer ?
#
loop_
_entity_poly.entity_id
_entity_poly.type
_entity_poly.pdbx_seq_one_letter_code
_entity_poly.pdbx_strand_id
1 'polypeptide(L)'
;KMSKKKKESAPDQLESVESALSRTEQFIENNQKTITTVVLAIIILVGGYLLFQKYYLTPIETEAKEQMFRAEQYFAQDSFNLALNGDGNYLGFLDIIEEYGISKSANLAHYYAGISFLKTGDYEQAIEHLKELKVNHKILEPEKVGAIGNAYMEKGEMEEALDYFNKAMDADDNQFSTPLYMSKAAFVYEQQGEYNEAIELYKEIKQKYPNSAQSEEA
;
A
#
# COMPACT_ATOMS: atom_id res chain seq x y z
N LYS A 1 16.84 5.70 -55.48
CA LYS A 1 17.83 4.63 -55.22
C LYS A 1 17.35 3.83 -54.04
N MET A 2 16.73 2.68 -54.33
CA MET A 2 16.30 1.74 -53.28
C MET A 2 17.52 0.91 -52.86
N SER A 3 17.87 0.98 -51.56
CA SER A 3 18.91 0.15 -50.95
C SER A 3 18.35 -1.28 -50.80
N LYS A 4 18.94 -2.24 -51.53
CA LYS A 4 18.67 -3.67 -51.36
C LYS A 4 19.27 -4.14 -50.02
N LYS A 5 18.43 -4.46 -49.03
CA LYS A 5 18.82 -5.26 -47.87
C LYS A 5 19.28 -6.64 -48.38
N LYS A 6 20.57 -6.93 -48.21
CA LYS A 6 21.16 -8.23 -48.48
C LYS A 6 20.55 -9.25 -47.51
N LYS A 7 19.77 -10.22 -47.99
CA LYS A 7 19.33 -11.38 -47.18
C LYS A 7 20.59 -12.21 -46.89
N GLU A 8 20.93 -12.32 -45.63
CA GLU A 8 21.97 -13.26 -45.16
C GLU A 8 21.51 -14.68 -45.55
N SER A 9 22.41 -15.44 -46.13
CA SER A 9 22.16 -16.82 -46.56
C SER A 9 22.15 -17.76 -45.34
N ALA A 10 21.37 -18.84 -45.36
CA ALA A 10 21.29 -19.82 -44.30
C ALA A 10 22.63 -20.36 -43.78
N PRO A 11 23.68 -20.53 -44.61
CA PRO A 11 25.02 -20.89 -44.15
C PRO A 11 25.70 -19.80 -43.28
N ASP A 12 25.52 -18.51 -43.59
CA ASP A 12 26.07 -17.40 -42.81
C ASP A 12 25.45 -17.32 -41.40
N GLN A 13 24.18 -17.70 -41.26
CA GLN A 13 23.49 -17.76 -39.97
C GLN A 13 23.95 -18.94 -39.13
N LEU A 14 24.21 -20.11 -39.72
CA LEU A 14 24.72 -21.28 -39.03
C LEU A 14 26.16 -21.03 -38.54
N GLU A 15 27.02 -20.43 -39.33
CA GLU A 15 28.39 -20.09 -38.94
C GLU A 15 28.45 -19.03 -37.83
N SER A 16 27.52 -18.06 -37.84
CA SER A 16 27.39 -17.07 -36.77
C SER A 16 26.91 -17.69 -35.43
N VAL A 17 26.00 -18.67 -35.48
CA VAL A 17 25.52 -19.40 -34.31
C VAL A 17 26.65 -20.30 -33.74
N GLU A 18 27.38 -21.00 -34.61
CA GLU A 18 28.49 -21.88 -34.20
C GLU A 18 29.64 -21.07 -33.56
N SER A 19 29.96 -19.90 -34.11
CA SER A 19 30.94 -18.98 -33.49
C SER A 19 30.49 -18.38 -32.16
N ALA A 20 29.19 -18.08 -32.02
CA ALA A 20 28.62 -17.61 -30.75
C ALA A 20 28.62 -18.69 -29.67
N LEU A 21 28.29 -19.94 -30.03
CA LEU A 21 28.36 -21.10 -29.15
C LEU A 21 29.78 -21.34 -28.62
N SER A 22 30.78 -21.34 -29.55
CA SER A 22 32.20 -21.52 -29.19
C SER A 22 32.70 -20.42 -28.24
N ARG A 23 32.31 -19.16 -28.42
CA ARG A 23 32.65 -18.05 -27.50
C ARG A 23 31.98 -18.21 -26.13
N THR A 24 30.77 -18.69 -26.10
CA THR A 24 30.03 -18.94 -24.86
C THR A 24 30.68 -20.09 -24.06
N GLU A 25 31.07 -21.17 -24.75
CA GLU A 25 31.78 -22.29 -24.15
C GLU A 25 33.12 -21.84 -23.54
N GLN A 26 33.93 -21.11 -24.31
CA GLN A 26 35.17 -20.55 -23.81
C GLN A 26 35.01 -19.61 -22.64
N PHE A 27 33.96 -18.77 -22.65
CA PHE A 27 33.66 -17.90 -21.52
C PHE A 27 33.29 -18.68 -20.27
N ILE A 28 32.47 -19.73 -20.40
CA ILE A 28 32.09 -20.61 -19.28
C ILE A 28 33.31 -21.35 -18.72
N GLU A 29 34.14 -21.93 -19.59
CA GLU A 29 35.36 -22.65 -19.18
C GLU A 29 36.34 -21.73 -18.46
N ASN A 30 36.62 -20.55 -19.02
CA ASN A 30 37.54 -19.58 -18.44
C ASN A 30 37.06 -18.99 -17.11
N ASN A 31 35.73 -18.95 -16.88
CA ASN A 31 35.12 -18.36 -15.70
C ASN A 31 34.43 -19.39 -14.80
N GLN A 32 34.64 -20.69 -15.01
CA GLN A 32 33.91 -21.75 -14.33
C GLN A 32 33.91 -21.61 -12.80
N LYS A 33 35.04 -21.30 -12.17
CA LYS A 33 35.12 -21.10 -10.72
C LYS A 33 34.28 -19.94 -10.25
N THR A 34 34.34 -18.81 -10.95
CA THR A 34 33.56 -17.60 -10.63
C THR A 34 32.09 -17.86 -10.79
N ILE A 35 31.67 -18.45 -11.91
CA ILE A 35 30.29 -18.80 -12.20
C ILE A 35 29.73 -19.74 -11.12
N THR A 36 30.46 -20.81 -10.80
CA THR A 36 30.07 -21.77 -9.76
C THR A 36 29.94 -21.10 -8.40
N THR A 37 30.88 -20.23 -8.03
CA THR A 37 30.81 -19.49 -6.75
C THR A 37 29.60 -18.57 -6.71
N VAL A 38 29.30 -17.83 -7.78
CA VAL A 38 28.13 -16.94 -7.87
C VAL A 38 26.83 -17.73 -7.79
N VAL A 39 26.72 -18.82 -8.56
CA VAL A 39 25.53 -19.70 -8.52
C VAL A 39 25.31 -20.28 -7.13
N LEU A 40 26.38 -20.76 -6.47
CA LEU A 40 26.30 -21.28 -5.12
C LEU A 40 25.86 -20.20 -4.11
N ALA A 41 26.40 -18.99 -4.22
CA ALA A 41 25.98 -17.86 -3.39
C ALA A 41 24.50 -17.53 -3.57
N ILE A 42 24.01 -17.51 -4.81
CA ILE A 42 22.58 -17.30 -5.11
C ILE A 42 21.72 -18.41 -4.49
N ILE A 43 22.14 -19.67 -4.60
CA ILE A 43 21.41 -20.81 -4.01
C ILE A 43 21.33 -20.67 -2.49
N ILE A 44 22.43 -20.29 -1.83
CA ILE A 44 22.49 -20.08 -0.38
C ILE A 44 21.57 -18.93 0.04
N LEU A 45 21.60 -17.81 -0.68
CA LEU A 45 20.75 -16.65 -0.39
C LEU A 45 19.26 -16.98 -0.57
N VAL A 46 18.90 -17.59 -1.69
CA VAL A 46 17.51 -17.98 -1.97
C VAL A 46 17.04 -19.06 -1.00
N GLY A 47 17.86 -20.09 -0.77
CA GLY A 47 17.52 -21.16 0.18
C GLY A 47 17.40 -20.62 1.62
N GLY A 48 18.31 -19.77 2.05
CA GLY A 48 18.27 -19.10 3.35
C GLY A 48 17.00 -18.24 3.51
N TYR A 49 16.64 -17.46 2.48
CA TYR A 49 15.42 -16.68 2.46
C TYR A 49 14.15 -17.55 2.58
N LEU A 50 14.07 -18.64 1.82
CA LEU A 50 12.91 -19.56 1.87
C LEU A 50 12.79 -20.26 3.22
N LEU A 51 13.90 -20.67 3.84
CA LEU A 51 13.91 -21.25 5.18
C LEU A 51 13.49 -20.22 6.23
N PHE A 52 13.99 -18.98 6.16
CA PHE A 52 13.60 -17.88 7.03
C PHE A 52 12.10 -17.58 6.90
N GLN A 53 11.59 -17.50 5.67
CA GLN A 53 10.17 -17.29 5.43
C GLN A 53 9.32 -18.41 6.02
N LYS A 54 9.70 -19.68 5.78
CA LYS A 54 8.91 -20.83 6.20
C LYS A 54 8.93 -21.07 7.72
N TYR A 55 10.11 -20.96 8.34
CA TYR A 55 10.30 -21.37 9.73
C TYR A 55 10.25 -20.22 10.73
N TYR A 56 10.37 -18.98 10.26
CA TYR A 56 10.35 -17.80 11.12
C TYR A 56 9.16 -16.88 10.83
N LEU A 57 9.01 -16.40 9.59
CA LEU A 57 7.94 -15.45 9.27
C LEU A 57 6.55 -16.08 9.25
N THR A 58 6.40 -17.30 8.71
CA THR A 58 5.09 -17.93 8.59
C THR A 58 4.44 -18.26 9.96
N PRO A 59 5.16 -18.81 10.96
CA PRO A 59 4.60 -18.99 12.30
C PRO A 59 4.15 -17.66 12.94
N ILE A 60 5.00 -16.63 12.89
CA ILE A 60 4.71 -15.29 13.42
C ILE A 60 3.46 -14.69 12.75
N GLU A 61 3.35 -14.78 11.44
CA GLU A 61 2.16 -14.31 10.71
C GLU A 61 0.89 -15.07 11.09
N THR A 62 1.01 -16.39 11.28
CA THR A 62 -0.14 -17.22 11.67
C THR A 62 -0.65 -16.83 13.05
N GLU A 63 0.26 -16.69 14.01
CA GLU A 63 -0.08 -16.31 15.38
C GLU A 63 -0.64 -14.88 15.44
N ALA A 64 0.02 -13.92 14.79
CA ALA A 64 -0.47 -12.54 14.69
C ALA A 64 -1.88 -12.48 14.11
N LYS A 65 -2.18 -13.28 13.08
CA LYS A 65 -3.50 -13.35 12.47
C LYS A 65 -4.58 -13.94 13.40
N GLU A 66 -4.22 -14.93 14.21
CA GLU A 66 -5.12 -15.49 15.21
C GLU A 66 -5.45 -14.48 16.30
N GLN A 67 -4.46 -13.72 16.76
CA GLN A 67 -4.65 -12.65 17.74
C GLN A 67 -5.50 -11.50 17.18
N MET A 68 -5.27 -11.10 15.93
CA MET A 68 -6.04 -10.05 15.26
C MET A 68 -7.54 -10.30 15.26
N PHE A 69 -7.98 -11.55 15.16
CA PHE A 69 -9.40 -11.88 15.05
C PHE A 69 -10.26 -11.30 16.19
N ARG A 70 -9.75 -11.29 17.43
CA ARG A 70 -10.48 -10.73 18.58
C ARG A 70 -10.48 -9.21 18.57
N ALA A 71 -9.35 -8.60 18.28
CA ALA A 71 -9.26 -7.14 18.14
C ALA A 71 -10.20 -6.62 17.03
N GLU A 72 -10.27 -7.32 15.89
CA GLU A 72 -11.21 -7.01 14.80
C GLU A 72 -12.68 -7.18 15.21
N GLN A 73 -13.00 -8.17 16.06
CA GLN A 73 -14.36 -8.31 16.61
C GLN A 73 -14.73 -7.12 17.51
N TYR A 74 -13.82 -6.66 18.38
CA TYR A 74 -14.05 -5.47 19.19
C TYR A 74 -14.21 -4.22 18.32
N PHE A 75 -13.38 -4.08 17.28
CA PHE A 75 -13.48 -2.99 16.33
C PHE A 75 -14.84 -2.98 15.60
N ALA A 76 -15.30 -4.14 15.13
CA ALA A 76 -16.60 -4.30 14.45
C ALA A 76 -17.82 -4.01 15.36
N GLN A 77 -17.61 -4.02 16.69
CA GLN A 77 -18.62 -3.68 17.70
C GLN A 77 -18.47 -2.24 18.24
N ASP A 78 -17.71 -1.40 17.54
CA ASP A 78 -17.35 -0.05 17.97
C ASP A 78 -16.69 0.04 19.37
N SER A 79 -16.16 -1.07 19.85
CA SER A 79 -15.45 -1.16 21.14
C SER A 79 -13.97 -0.80 20.94
N PHE A 80 -13.70 0.42 20.48
CA PHE A 80 -12.39 0.85 20.02
C PHE A 80 -11.29 0.76 21.07
N ASN A 81 -11.60 1.07 22.35
CA ASN A 81 -10.63 0.93 23.43
C ASN A 81 -10.22 -0.53 23.68
N LEU A 82 -11.15 -1.48 23.57
CA LEU A 82 -10.84 -2.91 23.66
C LEU A 82 -10.12 -3.39 22.41
N ALA A 83 -10.47 -2.87 21.24
CA ALA A 83 -9.76 -3.18 20.02
C ALA A 83 -8.29 -2.71 20.08
N LEU A 84 -8.02 -1.54 20.65
CA LEU A 84 -6.68 -0.99 20.83
C LEU A 84 -5.85 -1.78 21.85
N ASN A 85 -6.41 -2.03 23.05
CA ASN A 85 -5.63 -2.46 24.22
C ASN A 85 -5.91 -3.92 24.64
N GLY A 86 -6.83 -4.61 23.97
CA GLY A 86 -7.26 -5.94 24.38
C GLY A 86 -8.15 -5.93 25.65
N ASP A 87 -8.49 -7.12 26.14
CA ASP A 87 -9.34 -7.33 27.32
C ASP A 87 -8.60 -8.04 28.48
N GLY A 88 -7.27 -8.20 28.36
CA GLY A 88 -6.41 -8.90 29.31
C GLY A 88 -6.30 -10.41 29.04
N ASN A 89 -7.18 -11.00 28.23
CA ASN A 89 -7.07 -12.38 27.75
C ASN A 89 -6.63 -12.45 26.27
N TYR A 90 -6.98 -11.43 25.50
CA TYR A 90 -6.67 -11.29 24.09
C TYR A 90 -5.98 -9.97 23.84
N LEU A 91 -5.01 -9.99 22.93
CA LEU A 91 -4.24 -8.81 22.55
C LEU A 91 -5.10 -7.79 21.81
N GLY A 92 -4.79 -6.51 22.03
CA GLY A 92 -5.28 -5.41 21.22
C GLY A 92 -4.37 -5.15 20.02
N PHE A 93 -4.77 -4.23 19.15
CA PHE A 93 -3.97 -3.87 17.97
C PHE A 93 -2.58 -3.33 18.35
N LEU A 94 -2.45 -2.62 19.48
CA LEU A 94 -1.18 -2.07 19.92
C LEU A 94 -0.20 -3.18 20.32
N ASP A 95 -0.66 -4.17 21.09
CA ASP A 95 0.15 -5.31 21.47
C ASP A 95 0.57 -6.13 20.25
N ILE A 96 -0.36 -6.31 19.28
CA ILE A 96 -0.07 -7.04 18.02
C ILE A 96 1.01 -6.32 17.21
N ILE A 97 0.98 -4.99 17.15
CA ILE A 97 2.01 -4.19 16.49
C ILE A 97 3.36 -4.38 17.18
N GLU A 98 3.39 -4.37 18.50
CA GLU A 98 4.61 -4.50 19.29
C GLU A 98 5.20 -5.92 19.17
N GLU A 99 4.39 -6.96 19.38
CA GLU A 99 4.86 -8.34 19.45
C GLU A 99 5.16 -8.96 18.06
N TYR A 100 4.38 -8.56 17.04
CA TYR A 100 4.42 -9.18 15.70
C TYR A 100 4.81 -8.20 14.58
N GLY A 101 5.55 -7.15 14.89
CA GLY A 101 5.83 -6.00 14.00
C GLY A 101 6.39 -6.33 12.61
N ILE A 102 6.98 -7.52 12.41
CA ILE A 102 7.46 -7.98 11.10
C ILE A 102 6.38 -8.68 10.25
N SER A 103 5.22 -8.96 10.83
CA SER A 103 4.09 -9.65 10.16
C SER A 103 3.27 -8.68 9.30
N LYS A 104 2.55 -9.23 8.34
CA LYS A 104 1.57 -8.46 7.55
C LYS A 104 0.35 -8.11 8.40
N SER A 105 0.02 -8.95 9.36
CA SER A 105 -1.08 -8.72 10.30
C SER A 105 -0.79 -7.52 11.19
N ALA A 106 0.43 -7.39 11.73
CA ALA A 106 0.83 -6.20 12.50
C ALA A 106 0.84 -4.93 11.62
N ASN A 107 1.25 -5.04 10.35
CA ASN A 107 1.11 -3.91 9.43
C ASN A 107 -0.36 -3.50 9.22
N LEU A 108 -1.28 -4.46 9.12
CA LEU A 108 -2.72 -4.17 9.01
C LEU A 108 -3.29 -3.65 10.35
N ALA A 109 -2.74 -4.08 11.50
CA ALA A 109 -3.12 -3.57 12.81
C ALA A 109 -2.88 -2.06 12.95
N HIS A 110 -1.87 -1.49 12.27
CA HIS A 110 -1.69 -0.03 12.18
C HIS A 110 -2.92 0.68 11.58
N TYR A 111 -3.56 0.09 10.55
CA TYR A 111 -4.80 0.66 10.00
C TYR A 111 -5.92 0.69 11.03
N TYR A 112 -6.20 -0.45 11.64
CA TYR A 112 -7.26 -0.57 12.64
C TYR A 112 -7.00 0.28 13.88
N ALA A 113 -5.75 0.34 14.35
CA ALA A 113 -5.35 1.21 15.45
C ALA A 113 -5.56 2.69 15.09
N GLY A 114 -5.11 3.11 13.92
CA GLY A 114 -5.30 4.48 13.44
C GLY A 114 -6.77 4.88 13.34
N ILE A 115 -7.63 4.01 12.79
CA ILE A 115 -9.07 4.26 12.73
C ILE A 115 -9.69 4.26 14.14
N SER A 116 -9.26 3.36 15.02
CA SER A 116 -9.75 3.31 16.42
C SER A 116 -9.40 4.60 17.17
N PHE A 117 -8.18 5.10 17.03
CA PHE A 117 -7.76 6.38 17.61
C PHE A 117 -8.54 7.56 17.02
N LEU A 118 -8.78 7.57 15.70
CA LEU A 118 -9.62 8.57 15.07
C LEU A 118 -11.04 8.58 15.68
N LYS A 119 -11.61 7.41 15.93
CA LYS A 119 -12.95 7.26 16.54
C LYS A 119 -13.01 7.61 18.02
N THR A 120 -11.90 7.50 18.73
CA THR A 120 -11.79 7.86 20.16
C THR A 120 -11.32 9.30 20.39
N GLY A 121 -10.97 10.03 19.32
CA GLY A 121 -10.57 11.44 19.39
C GLY A 121 -9.09 11.67 19.66
N ASP A 122 -8.26 10.62 19.62
CA ASP A 122 -6.80 10.76 19.71
C ASP A 122 -6.22 10.88 18.29
N TYR A 123 -6.35 12.06 17.73
CA TYR A 123 -6.01 12.31 16.33
C TYR A 123 -4.51 12.24 16.05
N GLU A 124 -3.66 12.57 17.04
CA GLU A 124 -2.22 12.43 16.93
C GLU A 124 -1.80 10.97 16.71
N GLN A 125 -2.29 10.09 17.57
CA GLN A 125 -2.02 8.65 17.47
C GLN A 125 -2.65 8.06 16.18
N ALA A 126 -3.83 8.54 15.80
CA ALA A 126 -4.45 8.13 14.53
C ALA A 126 -3.52 8.42 13.33
N ILE A 127 -2.99 9.64 13.25
CA ILE A 127 -2.09 10.07 12.17
C ILE A 127 -0.78 9.26 12.20
N GLU A 128 -0.20 9.03 13.38
CA GLU A 128 1.02 8.26 13.54
C GLU A 128 0.85 6.84 13.02
N HIS A 129 -0.14 6.10 13.51
CA HIS A 129 -0.40 4.73 13.09
C HIS A 129 -0.76 4.63 11.61
N LEU A 130 -1.58 5.52 11.08
CA LEU A 130 -1.90 5.52 9.66
C LEU A 130 -0.69 5.81 8.78
N LYS A 131 0.27 6.63 9.20
CA LYS A 131 1.52 6.87 8.48
C LYS A 131 2.44 5.66 8.47
N GLU A 132 2.50 4.90 9.55
CA GLU A 132 3.30 3.67 9.66
C GLU A 132 2.75 2.52 8.80
N LEU A 133 1.46 2.52 8.48
CA LEU A 133 0.85 1.54 7.59
C LEU A 133 1.52 1.54 6.20
N LYS A 134 2.12 0.42 5.84
CA LYS A 134 2.72 0.20 4.51
C LYS A 134 1.67 -0.37 3.56
N VAL A 135 1.27 0.41 2.59
CA VAL A 135 0.27 0.01 1.59
C VAL A 135 0.95 -0.24 0.25
N ASN A 136 0.66 -1.39 -0.34
CA ASN A 136 1.08 -1.74 -1.70
C ASN A 136 -0.13 -1.97 -2.62
N HIS A 137 -1.30 -1.50 -2.23
CA HIS A 137 -2.55 -1.76 -2.94
C HIS A 137 -3.31 -0.46 -3.21
N LYS A 138 -3.65 -0.23 -4.48
CA LYS A 138 -4.32 1.01 -4.93
C LYS A 138 -5.63 1.33 -4.20
N ILE A 139 -6.38 0.33 -3.78
CA ILE A 139 -7.67 0.53 -3.09
C ILE A 139 -7.48 1.06 -1.67
N LEU A 140 -6.48 0.57 -0.95
CA LEU A 140 -6.28 0.93 0.46
C LEU A 140 -5.50 2.25 0.63
N GLU A 141 -4.74 2.69 -0.37
CA GLU A 141 -3.98 3.94 -0.28
C GLU A 141 -4.88 5.19 -0.15
N PRO A 142 -5.94 5.38 -0.97
CA PRO A 142 -6.89 6.48 -0.76
C PRO A 142 -7.53 6.45 0.63
N GLU A 143 -7.92 5.27 1.13
CA GLU A 143 -8.53 5.10 2.45
C GLU A 143 -7.58 5.55 3.58
N LYS A 144 -6.33 5.08 3.54
CA LYS A 144 -5.27 5.48 4.47
C LYS A 144 -5.08 7.00 4.46
N VAL A 145 -4.83 7.55 3.27
CA VAL A 145 -4.52 8.97 3.10
C VAL A 145 -5.72 9.84 3.49
N GLY A 146 -6.93 9.44 3.10
CA GLY A 146 -8.15 10.14 3.46
C GLY A 146 -8.48 10.06 4.95
N ALA A 147 -8.15 8.96 5.63
CA ALA A 147 -8.29 8.84 7.08
C ALA A 147 -7.34 9.81 7.82
N ILE A 148 -6.13 10.01 7.32
CA ILE A 148 -5.21 11.04 7.84
C ILE A 148 -5.79 12.44 7.62
N GLY A 149 -6.38 12.71 6.46
CA GLY A 149 -7.09 13.96 6.18
C GLY A 149 -8.25 14.20 7.15
N ASN A 150 -9.03 13.16 7.46
CA ASN A 150 -10.09 13.25 8.48
C ASN A 150 -9.52 13.62 9.86
N ALA A 151 -8.39 13.01 10.27
CA ALA A 151 -7.78 13.32 11.57
C ALA A 151 -7.33 14.78 11.63
N TYR A 152 -6.72 15.32 10.59
CA TYR A 152 -6.36 16.74 10.51
C TYR A 152 -7.58 17.67 10.52
N MET A 153 -8.66 17.29 9.82
CA MET A 153 -9.91 18.06 9.82
C MET A 153 -10.52 18.13 11.23
N GLU A 154 -10.57 17.01 11.96
CA GLU A 154 -11.08 16.95 13.34
C GLU A 154 -10.19 17.72 14.32
N LYS A 155 -8.89 17.85 14.06
CA LYS A 155 -7.98 18.73 14.80
C LYS A 155 -8.20 20.22 14.51
N GLY A 156 -8.92 20.56 13.45
CA GLY A 156 -9.05 21.93 12.95
C GLY A 156 -7.90 22.40 12.07
N GLU A 157 -6.97 21.52 11.69
CA GLU A 157 -5.84 21.77 10.79
C GLU A 157 -6.32 21.63 9.34
N MET A 158 -7.06 22.64 8.86
CA MET A 158 -7.82 22.57 7.61
C MET A 158 -6.95 22.52 6.36
N GLU A 159 -5.79 23.21 6.36
CA GLU A 159 -4.85 23.20 5.23
C GLU A 159 -4.24 21.81 5.03
N GLU A 160 -3.83 21.16 6.13
CA GLU A 160 -3.32 19.80 6.13
C GLU A 160 -4.42 18.79 5.69
N ALA A 161 -5.64 18.99 6.16
CA ALA A 161 -6.77 18.15 5.75
C ALA A 161 -6.99 18.20 4.24
N LEU A 162 -6.98 19.40 3.62
CA LEU A 162 -7.09 19.58 2.18
C LEU A 162 -5.93 18.91 1.42
N ASP A 163 -4.69 19.06 1.89
CA ASP A 163 -3.53 18.41 1.27
C ASP A 163 -3.68 16.89 1.25
N TYR A 164 -4.15 16.29 2.36
CA TYR A 164 -4.39 14.87 2.44
C TYR A 164 -5.60 14.40 1.62
N PHE A 165 -6.68 15.16 1.56
CA PHE A 165 -7.81 14.81 0.68
C PHE A 165 -7.43 14.90 -0.81
N ASN A 166 -6.62 15.89 -1.22
CA ASN A 166 -6.08 15.96 -2.57
C ASN A 166 -5.19 14.75 -2.89
N LYS A 167 -4.29 14.36 -1.98
CA LYS A 167 -3.47 13.15 -2.13
C LYS A 167 -4.33 11.88 -2.23
N ALA A 168 -5.45 11.80 -1.50
CA ALA A 168 -6.34 10.66 -1.57
C ALA A 168 -7.06 10.58 -2.92
N MET A 169 -7.45 11.72 -3.50
CA MET A 169 -8.02 11.79 -4.86
C MET A 169 -7.01 11.37 -5.94
N ASP A 170 -5.74 11.80 -5.78
CA ASP A 170 -4.66 11.49 -6.73
C ASP A 170 -4.19 10.02 -6.66
N ALA A 171 -4.40 9.35 -5.51
CA ALA A 171 -3.91 7.98 -5.29
C ALA A 171 -4.59 6.94 -6.19
N ASP A 172 -5.89 7.11 -6.45
CA ASP A 172 -6.65 6.26 -7.38
C ASP A 172 -7.94 6.97 -7.84
N ASP A 173 -7.99 7.37 -9.10
CA ASP A 173 -9.20 8.00 -9.69
C ASP A 173 -10.27 6.93 -9.97
N ASN A 174 -11.29 6.88 -9.13
CA ASN A 174 -12.38 5.91 -9.23
C ASN A 174 -13.73 6.48 -8.78
N GLN A 175 -14.81 5.74 -9.08
CA GLN A 175 -16.20 6.15 -8.82
C GLN A 175 -16.59 6.14 -7.32
N PHE A 176 -15.74 5.66 -6.42
CA PHE A 176 -16.05 5.49 -5.00
C PHE A 176 -15.25 6.47 -4.11
N SER A 177 -13.92 6.38 -4.12
CA SER A 177 -13.08 7.17 -3.23
C SER A 177 -12.90 8.61 -3.71
N THR A 178 -12.71 8.84 -5.01
CA THR A 178 -12.47 10.19 -5.53
C THR A 178 -13.61 11.16 -5.22
N PRO A 179 -14.89 10.88 -5.53
CA PRO A 179 -15.99 11.79 -5.20
C PRO A 179 -16.19 11.94 -3.69
N LEU A 180 -15.87 10.93 -2.88
CA LEU A 180 -15.89 11.03 -1.42
C LEU A 180 -14.89 12.07 -0.91
N TYR A 181 -13.63 12.03 -1.37
CA TYR A 181 -12.61 12.98 -0.90
C TYR A 181 -12.79 14.36 -1.53
N MET A 182 -13.35 14.46 -2.74
CA MET A 182 -13.80 15.74 -3.30
C MET A 182 -14.87 16.41 -2.42
N SER A 183 -15.88 15.65 -1.97
CA SER A 183 -16.93 16.15 -1.07
C SER A 183 -16.36 16.60 0.28
N LYS A 184 -15.36 15.86 0.82
CA LYS A 184 -14.69 16.26 2.06
C LYS A 184 -13.85 17.52 1.89
N ALA A 185 -13.13 17.66 0.79
CA ALA A 185 -12.39 18.87 0.47
C ALA A 185 -13.35 20.07 0.28
N ALA A 186 -14.47 19.87 -0.41
CA ALA A 186 -15.50 20.89 -0.56
C ALA A 186 -16.05 21.35 0.80
N PHE A 187 -16.33 20.41 1.69
CA PHE A 187 -16.75 20.73 3.07
C PHE A 187 -15.71 21.57 3.82
N VAL A 188 -14.42 21.24 3.68
CA VAL A 188 -13.35 22.05 4.31
C VAL A 188 -13.33 23.48 3.74
N TYR A 189 -13.48 23.65 2.42
CA TYR A 189 -13.61 24.99 1.80
C TYR A 189 -14.82 25.76 2.32
N GLU A 190 -15.96 25.11 2.52
CA GLU A 190 -17.13 25.74 3.15
C GLU A 190 -16.82 26.26 4.55
N GLN A 191 -16.12 25.46 5.38
CA GLN A 191 -15.71 25.88 6.73
C GLN A 191 -14.77 27.07 6.72
N GLN A 192 -13.97 27.24 5.68
CA GLN A 192 -13.06 28.38 5.49
C GLN A 192 -13.78 29.59 4.84
N GLY A 193 -15.03 29.43 4.38
CA GLY A 193 -15.77 30.47 3.67
C GLY A 193 -15.39 30.61 2.20
N GLU A 194 -14.63 29.67 1.67
CA GLU A 194 -14.19 29.60 0.28
C GLU A 194 -15.26 28.89 -0.58
N TYR A 195 -16.43 29.51 -0.67
CA TYR A 195 -17.60 28.89 -1.29
C TYR A 195 -17.45 28.65 -2.80
N ASN A 196 -16.64 29.43 -3.50
CA ASN A 196 -16.43 29.25 -4.94
C ASN A 196 -15.72 27.92 -5.22
N GLU A 197 -14.69 27.64 -4.45
CA GLU A 197 -13.88 26.40 -4.50
C GLU A 197 -14.74 25.18 -4.17
N ALA A 198 -15.56 25.28 -3.14
CA ALA A 198 -16.50 24.22 -2.78
C ALA A 198 -17.52 23.94 -3.93
N ILE A 199 -18.11 24.99 -4.51
CA ILE A 199 -19.07 24.90 -5.62
C ILE A 199 -18.41 24.25 -6.85
N GLU A 200 -17.15 24.54 -7.14
CA GLU A 200 -16.46 23.94 -8.27
C GLU A 200 -16.27 22.43 -8.07
N LEU A 201 -15.87 22.00 -6.87
CA LEU A 201 -15.75 20.58 -6.55
C LEU A 201 -17.12 19.85 -6.64
N TYR A 202 -18.19 20.42 -6.11
CA TYR A 202 -19.53 19.82 -6.22
C TYR A 202 -20.00 19.70 -7.68
N LYS A 203 -19.76 20.72 -8.51
CA LYS A 203 -20.05 20.64 -9.94
C LYS A 203 -19.23 19.54 -10.63
N GLU A 204 -17.97 19.42 -10.26
CA GLU A 204 -17.09 18.38 -10.81
C GLU A 204 -17.56 16.98 -10.42
N ILE A 205 -17.99 16.76 -9.16
CA ILE A 205 -18.60 15.49 -8.71
C ILE A 205 -19.81 15.16 -9.60
N LYS A 206 -20.72 16.08 -9.80
CA LYS A 206 -21.90 15.86 -10.66
C LYS A 206 -21.57 15.53 -12.10
N GLN A 207 -20.52 16.12 -12.65
CA GLN A 207 -20.15 15.92 -14.04
C GLN A 207 -19.34 14.63 -14.28
N LYS A 208 -18.35 14.36 -13.41
CA LYS A 208 -17.43 13.23 -13.60
C LYS A 208 -17.91 11.95 -12.93
N TYR A 209 -18.64 12.06 -11.80
CA TYR A 209 -19.07 10.93 -10.97
C TYR A 209 -20.58 10.89 -10.74
N PRO A 210 -21.39 10.95 -11.80
CA PRO A 210 -22.86 11.12 -11.69
C PRO A 210 -23.56 9.96 -10.97
N ASN A 211 -22.91 8.80 -10.86
CA ASN A 211 -23.45 7.61 -10.19
C ASN A 211 -22.91 7.42 -8.77
N SER A 212 -22.12 8.36 -8.25
CA SER A 212 -21.62 8.31 -6.87
C SER A 212 -22.70 8.78 -5.89
N ALA A 213 -22.64 8.30 -4.63
CA ALA A 213 -23.51 8.78 -3.57
C ALA A 213 -23.36 10.29 -3.36
N GLN A 214 -22.14 10.81 -3.48
CA GLN A 214 -21.83 12.24 -3.33
C GLN A 214 -22.46 13.11 -4.42
N SER A 215 -22.76 12.56 -5.60
CA SER A 215 -23.42 13.31 -6.67
C SER A 215 -24.89 13.65 -6.36
N GLU A 216 -25.55 12.88 -5.49
CA GLU A 216 -26.91 13.18 -5.06
C GLU A 216 -26.95 14.31 -4.02
N GLU A 217 -25.86 14.45 -3.24
CA GLU A 217 -25.71 15.44 -2.17
C GLU A 217 -25.10 16.77 -2.64
N ALA A 218 -24.40 16.77 -3.78
CA ALA A 218 -23.60 17.89 -4.33
C ALA A 218 -24.47 19.03 -5.00
#